data_e88fe49568527546f758b94ea25f396f
#
_entry.id   e88fe49568527546f758b94ea25f396f
#
_cell.length_a   1.000
_cell.length_b   1.000
_cell.length_c   1.000
_cell.angle_alpha   90.00
_cell.angle_beta   90.00
_cell.angle_gamma   90.00
#
_symmetry.space_group_name_H-M   'P 1'
#
loop_
_entity.id
_entity.type
_entity.pdbx_description
1 polymer ?
#
loop_
_entity_poly.entity_id
_entity_poly.type
_entity_poly.pdbx_seq_one_letter_code
_entity_poly.pdbx_strand_id
1 'polypeptide(L)'
;VSETAANGRRFVCQPKLDGSALSLEYRRGRLIRAATRGNGRRGEDVTANARRMMNVPEKLGWDGDCHVRGEVVMPLQVFREKYSEVAPNPRNLAAGALRQKHADAGKGSPRDLQFLAYGVEFPSDKDRHPDSPEPPGFKLDSEIISWIGEMGIQVAGNHVVSGDDDTTTTESILAVTREWLESRDSADWEIDGVVIKLDRLDKRGLLG
;
A
#
# COMPACT_ATOMS: atom_id res chain seq x y z
N VAL A 1 2.51 -15.26 24.43
CA VAL A 1 3.37 -14.72 23.37
C VAL A 1 4.80 -14.95 23.84
N SER A 2 5.49 -15.96 23.28
CA SER A 2 6.80 -16.39 23.75
C SER A 2 7.87 -15.30 23.49
N GLU A 3 8.82 -15.19 24.39
CA GLU A 3 10.01 -14.29 24.39
C GLU A 3 10.86 -14.40 23.10
N THR A 4 10.72 -15.45 22.31
CA THR A 4 11.37 -15.65 21.01
C THR A 4 10.98 -14.59 19.95
N ALA A 5 9.84 -13.93 20.07
CA ALA A 5 9.48 -12.78 19.24
C ALA A 5 10.34 -11.53 19.51
N ALA A 6 11.15 -11.55 20.60
CA ALA A 6 11.99 -10.42 21.02
C ALA A 6 13.30 -10.28 20.22
N ASN A 7 13.74 -11.32 19.50
CA ASN A 7 15.11 -11.39 18.96
C ASN A 7 15.32 -10.86 17.53
N GLY A 8 14.44 -10.03 16.99
CA GLY A 8 14.73 -9.27 15.76
C GLY A 8 14.62 -10.05 14.43
N ARG A 9 14.31 -11.34 14.45
CA ARG A 9 14.21 -12.23 13.28
C ARG A 9 12.78 -12.37 12.76
N ARG A 10 11.99 -11.31 12.86
CA ARG A 10 10.62 -11.28 12.37
C ARG A 10 10.52 -10.31 11.21
N PHE A 11 10.01 -10.79 10.08
CA PHE A 11 9.88 -10.04 8.85
C PHE A 11 8.43 -10.03 8.36
N VAL A 12 8.06 -8.95 7.69
CA VAL A 12 6.84 -8.84 6.91
C VAL A 12 7.22 -8.92 5.45
N CYS A 13 6.67 -9.88 4.73
CA CYS A 13 6.77 -10.02 3.30
C CYS A 13 5.49 -9.51 2.65
N GLN A 14 5.60 -8.65 1.64
CA GLN A 14 4.47 -8.11 0.89
C GLN A 14 4.71 -8.28 -0.61
N PRO A 15 3.65 -8.48 -1.42
CA PRO A 15 3.81 -8.48 -2.86
C PRO A 15 4.27 -7.09 -3.33
N LYS A 16 5.28 -7.04 -4.18
CA LYS A 16 5.69 -5.82 -4.86
C LYS A 16 4.75 -5.59 -6.05
N LEU A 17 3.71 -4.83 -5.80
CA LEU A 17 2.70 -4.51 -6.80
C LEU A 17 3.30 -3.67 -7.92
N ASP A 18 2.94 -3.96 -9.16
CA ASP A 18 3.34 -3.21 -10.34
C ASP A 18 2.28 -2.20 -10.75
N GLY A 19 2.34 -0.99 -10.20
CA GLY A 19 1.34 0.04 -10.37
C GLY A 19 1.90 1.46 -10.34
N SER A 20 1.16 2.37 -9.73
CA SER A 20 1.53 3.77 -9.51
C SER A 20 1.40 4.14 -8.06
N ALA A 21 2.51 4.52 -7.42
CA ALA A 21 2.51 4.88 -6.01
C ALA A 21 1.64 6.11 -5.73
N LEU A 22 0.83 6.00 -4.68
CA LEU A 22 -0.10 7.04 -4.22
C LEU A 22 -0.02 7.21 -2.71
N SER A 23 -0.10 8.45 -2.24
CA SER A 23 -0.31 8.81 -0.84
C SER A 23 -1.68 9.44 -0.67
N LEU A 24 -2.48 8.91 0.23
CA LEU A 24 -3.77 9.44 0.65
C LEU A 24 -3.60 10.18 1.98
N GLU A 25 -3.85 11.49 1.98
CA GLU A 25 -3.81 12.32 3.18
C GLU A 25 -5.21 12.42 3.79
N TYR A 26 -5.33 11.94 5.03
CA TYR A 26 -6.54 12.09 5.82
C TYR A 26 -6.31 13.08 6.94
N ARG A 27 -7.28 14.00 7.15
CA ARG A 27 -7.35 14.88 8.32
C ARG A 27 -8.67 14.65 9.03
N ARG A 28 -8.59 14.43 10.32
CA ARG A 28 -9.75 14.07 11.16
C ARG A 28 -10.56 12.93 10.50
N GLY A 29 -9.84 11.92 10.03
CA GLY A 29 -10.39 10.75 9.35
C GLY A 29 -10.97 11.02 7.95
N ARG A 30 -10.96 12.26 7.42
CA ARG A 30 -11.51 12.58 6.09
C ARG A 30 -10.42 12.74 5.05
N LEU A 31 -10.63 12.15 3.88
CA LEU A 31 -9.72 12.31 2.74
C LEU A 31 -9.71 13.77 2.27
N ILE A 32 -8.56 14.42 2.43
CA ILE A 32 -8.39 15.81 1.99
C ILE A 32 -7.54 15.91 0.72
N ARG A 33 -6.58 15.01 0.53
CA ARG A 33 -5.70 15.03 -0.63
C ARG A 33 -5.21 13.63 -0.99
N ALA A 34 -5.01 13.42 -2.29
CA ALA A 34 -4.30 12.28 -2.83
C ALA A 34 -3.20 12.79 -3.78
N ALA A 35 -1.95 12.32 -3.60
CA ALA A 35 -0.82 12.77 -4.37
C ALA A 35 0.03 11.59 -4.85
N THR A 36 0.47 11.65 -6.12
CA THR A 36 1.45 10.70 -6.65
C THR A 36 2.81 10.89 -5.99
N ARG A 37 3.68 9.87 -6.04
CA ARG A 37 5.04 9.98 -5.47
C ARG A 37 5.89 11.05 -6.17
N GLY A 38 5.64 11.33 -7.48
CA GLY A 38 6.45 12.23 -8.26
C GLY A 38 7.94 11.89 -8.22
N ASN A 39 8.77 12.92 -8.04
CA ASN A 39 10.24 12.78 -7.89
C ASN A 39 10.70 12.62 -6.42
N GLY A 40 9.79 12.29 -5.52
CA GLY A 40 10.05 12.16 -4.07
C GLY A 40 9.91 13.47 -3.29
N ARG A 41 9.92 14.65 -3.97
CA ARG A 41 9.74 15.97 -3.34
C ARG A 41 8.43 16.65 -3.76
N ARG A 42 8.00 16.43 -4.99
CA ARG A 42 6.77 17.00 -5.56
C ARG A 42 6.00 15.91 -6.28
N GLY A 43 4.81 15.61 -5.81
CA GLY A 43 3.83 14.76 -6.46
C GLY A 43 2.73 15.58 -7.10
N GLU A 44 2.05 15.00 -8.08
CA GLU A 44 0.87 15.60 -8.68
C GLU A 44 -0.34 15.36 -7.78
N ASP A 45 -1.19 16.39 -7.61
CA ASP A 45 -2.49 16.24 -6.94
C ASP A 45 -3.45 15.50 -7.88
N VAL A 46 -3.91 14.36 -7.41
CA VAL A 46 -4.84 13.47 -8.13
C VAL A 46 -6.09 13.17 -7.31
N THR A 47 -6.40 14.03 -6.35
CA THR A 47 -7.50 13.85 -5.39
C THR A 47 -8.84 13.56 -6.08
N ALA A 48 -9.16 14.30 -7.15
CA ALA A 48 -10.41 14.11 -7.88
C ALA A 48 -10.53 12.72 -8.50
N ASN A 49 -9.42 12.15 -9.00
CA ASN A 49 -9.40 10.80 -9.56
C ASN A 49 -9.37 9.74 -8.46
N ALA A 50 -8.63 9.96 -7.37
CA ALA A 50 -8.59 9.06 -6.23
C ALA A 50 -9.99 8.85 -5.61
N ARG A 51 -10.77 9.91 -5.46
CA ARG A 51 -12.17 9.85 -5.00
C ARG A 51 -13.12 9.06 -5.90
N ARG A 52 -12.75 8.82 -7.13
CA ARG A 52 -13.54 8.01 -8.08
C ARG A 52 -13.24 6.51 -7.96
N MET A 53 -12.13 6.14 -7.33
CA MET A 53 -11.83 4.73 -7.08
C MET A 53 -12.79 4.17 -6.03
N MET A 54 -13.36 2.98 -6.30
CA MET A 54 -14.41 2.39 -5.48
C MET A 54 -13.92 1.97 -4.09
N ASN A 55 -12.63 1.70 -3.94
CA ASN A 55 -12.02 1.21 -2.70
C ASN A 55 -11.20 2.27 -1.94
N VAL A 56 -11.32 3.55 -2.29
CA VAL A 56 -10.74 4.66 -1.54
C VAL A 56 -11.83 5.28 -0.67
N PRO A 57 -11.80 5.08 0.67
CA PRO A 57 -12.82 5.62 1.56
C PRO A 57 -12.69 7.13 1.71
N GLU A 58 -13.79 7.85 1.63
CA GLU A 58 -13.88 9.29 1.93
C GLU A 58 -13.68 9.57 3.43
N LYS A 59 -13.99 8.57 4.28
CA LYS A 59 -13.84 8.63 5.73
C LYS A 59 -13.32 7.30 6.28
N LEU A 60 -12.32 7.39 7.15
CA LEU A 60 -11.77 6.25 7.90
C LEU A 60 -12.63 5.95 9.13
N GLY A 61 -12.46 4.74 9.67
CA GLY A 61 -12.97 4.36 10.98
C GLY A 61 -12.28 5.02 12.18
N TRP A 62 -11.30 5.89 11.95
CA TRP A 62 -10.53 6.63 12.94
C TRP A 62 -10.51 8.12 12.60
N ASP A 63 -10.81 8.98 13.57
CA ASP A 63 -10.94 10.43 13.36
C ASP A 63 -9.60 11.19 13.53
N GLY A 64 -8.47 10.57 13.23
CA GLY A 64 -7.15 11.18 13.31
C GLY A 64 -6.55 11.57 11.96
N ASP A 65 -5.36 12.16 12.04
CA ASP A 65 -4.59 12.61 10.87
C ASP A 65 -3.56 11.56 10.48
N CYS A 66 -3.56 11.13 9.23
CA CYS A 66 -2.57 10.18 8.71
C CYS A 66 -2.37 10.32 7.20
N HIS A 67 -1.23 9.79 6.73
CA HIS A 67 -0.91 9.58 5.32
C HIS A 67 -0.83 8.10 5.05
N VAL A 68 -1.80 7.55 4.31
CA VAL A 68 -1.77 6.14 3.92
C VAL A 68 -1.06 6.01 2.59
N ARG A 69 -0.02 5.18 2.55
CA ARG A 69 0.77 4.90 1.36
C ARG A 69 0.38 3.58 0.75
N GLY A 70 0.28 3.56 -0.57
CA GLY A 70 -0.12 2.37 -1.30
C GLY A 70 0.24 2.46 -2.77
N GLU A 71 -0.18 1.44 -3.49
CA GLU A 71 -0.04 1.33 -4.93
C GLU A 71 -1.41 1.36 -5.58
N VAL A 72 -1.56 2.14 -6.66
CA VAL A 72 -2.73 2.13 -7.52
C VAL A 72 -2.47 1.15 -8.64
N VAL A 73 -3.34 0.16 -8.76
CA VAL A 73 -3.24 -0.91 -9.75
C VAL A 73 -4.49 -0.96 -10.63
N MET A 74 -4.34 -1.52 -11.80
CA MET A 74 -5.45 -1.95 -12.66
C MET A 74 -5.63 -3.46 -12.47
N PRO A 75 -6.80 -3.94 -12.01
CA PRO A 75 -7.07 -5.37 -11.92
C PRO A 75 -6.88 -6.07 -13.26
N LEU A 76 -6.19 -7.21 -13.27
CA LEU A 76 -5.83 -7.94 -14.50
C LEU A 76 -7.06 -8.39 -15.28
N GLN A 77 -8.11 -8.81 -14.60
CA GLN A 77 -9.38 -9.16 -15.27
C GLN A 77 -9.97 -7.96 -15.99
N VAL A 78 -10.06 -6.81 -15.31
CA VAL A 78 -10.62 -5.58 -15.90
C VAL A 78 -9.76 -5.12 -17.08
N PHE A 79 -8.44 -5.21 -16.96
CA PHE A 79 -7.53 -4.88 -18.06
C PHE A 79 -7.77 -5.77 -19.29
N ARG A 80 -7.85 -7.08 -19.11
CA ARG A 80 -8.09 -8.03 -20.21
C ARG A 80 -9.42 -7.78 -20.91
N GLU A 81 -10.47 -7.51 -20.15
CA GLU A 81 -11.83 -7.33 -20.67
C GLU A 81 -12.04 -5.98 -21.37
N LYS A 82 -11.42 -4.90 -20.87
CA LYS A 82 -11.75 -3.54 -21.33
C LYS A 82 -10.60 -2.83 -22.05
N TYR A 83 -9.33 -3.18 -21.77
CA TYR A 83 -8.21 -2.31 -22.09
C TYR A 83 -7.03 -2.96 -22.81
N SER A 84 -7.08 -4.26 -23.03
CA SER A 84 -5.97 -5.03 -23.64
C SER A 84 -5.58 -4.51 -25.04
N GLU A 85 -6.54 -3.94 -25.79
CA GLU A 85 -6.30 -3.40 -27.14
C GLU A 85 -5.92 -1.91 -27.13
N VAL A 86 -6.11 -1.21 -26.00
CA VAL A 86 -5.91 0.26 -25.93
C VAL A 86 -4.69 0.68 -25.13
N ALA A 87 -4.10 -0.22 -24.35
CA ALA A 87 -2.92 0.05 -23.53
C ALA A 87 -1.94 -1.12 -23.56
N PRO A 88 -0.62 -0.86 -23.51
CA PRO A 88 0.40 -1.91 -23.60
C PRO A 88 0.48 -2.79 -22.35
N ASN A 89 0.12 -2.26 -21.18
CA ASN A 89 0.14 -2.99 -19.92
C ASN A 89 -0.72 -2.29 -18.86
N PRO A 90 -1.15 -3.02 -17.81
CA PRO A 90 -1.98 -2.50 -16.71
C PRO A 90 -1.35 -1.33 -15.97
N ARG A 91 -0.04 -1.37 -15.68
CA ARG A 91 0.69 -0.30 -14.96
C ARG A 91 0.62 1.04 -15.66
N ASN A 92 0.93 1.07 -16.97
CA ASN A 92 0.91 2.31 -17.75
C ASN A 92 -0.51 2.87 -17.84
N LEU A 93 -1.51 2.01 -17.98
CA LEU A 93 -2.90 2.40 -17.98
C LEU A 93 -3.32 2.99 -16.63
N ALA A 94 -2.96 2.33 -15.51
CA ALA A 94 -3.26 2.81 -14.17
C ALA A 94 -2.66 4.20 -13.92
N ALA A 95 -1.37 4.38 -14.26
CA ALA A 95 -0.69 5.66 -14.13
C ALA A 95 -1.34 6.77 -14.96
N GLY A 96 -1.76 6.46 -16.20
CA GLY A 96 -2.45 7.39 -17.09
C GLY A 96 -3.85 7.77 -16.58
N ALA A 97 -4.65 6.78 -16.19
CA ALA A 97 -5.99 6.99 -15.66
C ALA A 97 -5.98 7.77 -14.34
N LEU A 98 -4.97 7.53 -13.47
CA LEU A 98 -4.81 8.26 -12.21
C LEU A 98 -4.50 9.75 -12.43
N ARG A 99 -3.70 10.10 -13.45
CA ARG A 99 -3.23 11.47 -13.73
C ARG A 99 -4.07 12.25 -14.72
N GLN A 100 -5.14 11.69 -15.25
CA GLN A 100 -5.96 12.42 -16.24
C GLN A 100 -6.57 13.68 -15.64
N LYS A 101 -6.52 14.79 -16.40
CA LYS A 101 -6.99 16.11 -15.93
C LYS A 101 -8.51 16.24 -15.91
N HIS A 102 -9.17 15.54 -16.79
CA HIS A 102 -10.63 15.54 -16.88
C HIS A 102 -11.14 14.11 -16.80
N ALA A 103 -12.29 13.93 -16.17
CA ALA A 103 -12.96 12.65 -16.11
C ALA A 103 -13.16 12.10 -17.53
N ASP A 104 -12.78 10.84 -17.72
CA ASP A 104 -12.95 10.09 -18.95
C ASP A 104 -12.21 10.67 -20.19
N ALA A 105 -11.22 11.57 -19.97
CA ALA A 105 -10.38 12.12 -21.03
C ALA A 105 -9.25 11.18 -21.47
N GLY A 106 -8.91 10.19 -20.64
CA GLY A 106 -7.87 9.20 -20.91
C GLY A 106 -8.40 7.89 -21.43
N LYS A 107 -7.48 6.97 -21.73
CA LYS A 107 -7.82 5.62 -22.19
C LYS A 107 -8.43 4.73 -21.10
N GLY A 108 -8.14 5.01 -19.80
CA GLY A 108 -8.64 4.25 -18.66
C GLY A 108 -9.54 5.08 -17.74
N SER A 109 -10.40 4.43 -16.98
CA SER A 109 -11.26 5.07 -15.99
C SER A 109 -10.67 4.92 -14.58
N PRO A 110 -10.61 6.00 -13.76
CA PRO A 110 -10.24 5.88 -12.34
C PRO A 110 -11.17 4.93 -11.54
N ARG A 111 -12.40 4.71 -11.98
CA ARG A 111 -13.34 3.77 -11.33
C ARG A 111 -12.91 2.32 -11.45
N ASP A 112 -12.11 1.99 -12.46
CA ASP A 112 -11.60 0.65 -12.70
C ASP A 112 -10.27 0.40 -11.98
N LEU A 113 -9.71 1.43 -11.30
CA LEU A 113 -8.50 1.33 -10.50
C LEU A 113 -8.79 0.88 -9.07
N GLN A 114 -7.80 0.26 -8.46
CA GLN A 114 -7.82 -0.08 -7.03
C GLN A 114 -6.58 0.49 -6.34
N PHE A 115 -6.77 0.95 -5.12
CA PHE A 115 -5.70 1.36 -4.21
C PHE A 115 -5.45 0.25 -3.20
N LEU A 116 -4.20 -0.20 -3.08
CA LEU A 116 -3.77 -1.22 -2.14
C LEU A 116 -2.70 -0.63 -1.21
N ALA A 117 -3.04 -0.48 0.06
CA ALA A 117 -2.15 0.12 1.04
C ALA A 117 -1.04 -0.85 1.47
N TYR A 118 0.14 -0.30 1.73
CA TYR A 118 1.29 -1.02 2.27
C TYR A 118 1.95 -0.34 3.47
N GLY A 119 1.43 0.80 3.92
CA GLY A 119 1.95 1.49 5.09
C GLY A 119 1.21 2.78 5.41
N VAL A 120 1.45 3.31 6.60
CA VAL A 120 0.92 4.59 7.09
C VAL A 120 2.03 5.41 7.73
N GLU A 121 1.92 6.72 7.61
CA GLU A 121 2.72 7.71 8.33
C GLU A 121 1.79 8.66 9.06
N PHE A 122 2.20 9.06 10.24
CA PHE A 122 1.48 10.06 11.03
C PHE A 122 2.25 11.38 10.96
N PRO A 123 1.54 12.52 10.82
CA PRO A 123 2.18 13.83 10.88
C PRO A 123 2.83 14.06 12.25
N SER A 124 3.85 14.91 12.27
CA SER A 124 4.45 15.35 13.54
C SER A 124 3.42 16.15 14.36
N ASP A 125 3.65 16.28 15.68
CA ASP A 125 2.75 17.04 16.56
C ASP A 125 2.51 18.48 16.07
N LYS A 126 3.48 19.10 15.40
CA LYS A 126 3.37 20.46 14.85
C LYS A 126 2.46 20.54 13.62
N ASP A 127 2.37 19.45 12.87
CA ASP A 127 1.62 19.38 11.60
C ASP A 127 0.25 18.73 11.78
N ARG A 128 0.02 18.11 12.95
CA ARG A 128 -1.23 17.44 13.30
C ARG A 128 -2.30 18.46 13.69
N HIS A 129 -3.55 18.17 13.30
CA HIS A 129 -4.69 18.99 13.72
C HIS A 129 -4.84 18.93 15.26
N PRO A 130 -5.12 20.06 15.96
CA PRO A 130 -5.22 20.09 17.41
C PRO A 130 -6.23 19.11 18.02
N ASP A 131 -7.33 18.84 17.30
CA ASP A 131 -8.37 17.88 17.73
C ASP A 131 -8.13 16.47 17.22
N SER A 132 -7.02 16.20 16.54
CA SER A 132 -6.68 14.85 16.09
C SER A 132 -6.22 13.99 17.27
N PRO A 133 -6.74 12.77 17.43
CA PRO A 133 -6.28 11.88 18.47
C PRO A 133 -4.80 11.50 18.26
N GLU A 134 -4.16 11.08 19.36
CA GLU A 134 -2.80 10.57 19.30
C GLU A 134 -2.71 9.36 18.35
N PRO A 135 -1.63 9.28 17.54
CA PRO A 135 -1.39 8.11 16.72
C PRO A 135 -1.26 6.84 17.56
N PRO A 136 -1.73 5.69 17.06
CA PRO A 136 -1.48 4.42 17.71
C PRO A 136 0.02 4.16 17.86
N GLY A 137 0.44 3.69 19.03
CA GLY A 137 1.83 3.40 19.34
C GLY A 137 2.28 2.04 18.80
N PHE A 138 2.30 1.84 17.50
CA PHE A 138 2.72 0.59 16.87
C PHE A 138 4.19 0.27 17.14
N LYS A 139 4.46 -1.00 17.38
CA LYS A 139 5.82 -1.55 17.52
C LYS A 139 6.23 -2.38 16.32
N LEU A 140 5.24 -2.92 15.60
CA LEU A 140 5.40 -3.83 14.47
C LEU A 140 4.76 -3.28 13.20
N ASP A 141 5.35 -3.57 12.04
CA ASP A 141 4.77 -3.24 10.73
C ASP A 141 3.49 -4.03 10.47
N SER A 142 3.44 -5.27 10.93
CA SER A 142 2.26 -6.11 10.84
C SER A 142 1.05 -5.54 11.60
N GLU A 143 1.27 -4.83 12.71
CA GLU A 143 0.21 -4.10 13.43
C GLU A 143 -0.32 -2.94 12.58
N ILE A 144 0.57 -2.21 11.91
CA ILE A 144 0.20 -1.12 10.98
C ILE A 144 -0.68 -1.66 9.85
N ILE A 145 -0.30 -2.77 9.22
CA ILE A 145 -1.06 -3.35 8.10
C ILE A 145 -2.45 -3.81 8.57
N SER A 146 -2.54 -4.47 9.73
CA SER A 146 -3.83 -4.86 10.31
C SER A 146 -4.71 -3.65 10.59
N TRP A 147 -4.14 -2.62 11.22
CA TRP A 147 -4.86 -1.39 11.54
C TRP A 147 -5.39 -0.67 10.28
N ILE A 148 -4.61 -0.60 9.21
CA ILE A 148 -5.07 0.00 7.94
C ILE A 148 -6.31 -0.75 7.42
N GLY A 149 -6.30 -2.08 7.48
CA GLY A 149 -7.46 -2.91 7.11
C GLY A 149 -8.69 -2.62 7.97
N GLU A 150 -8.52 -2.50 9.29
CA GLU A 150 -9.59 -2.14 10.23
C GLU A 150 -10.18 -0.75 9.97
N MET A 151 -9.37 0.18 9.44
CA MET A 151 -9.83 1.51 9.03
C MET A 151 -10.62 1.52 7.72
N GLY A 152 -10.82 0.37 7.09
CA GLY A 152 -11.61 0.22 5.87
C GLY A 152 -10.83 0.42 4.58
N ILE A 153 -9.49 0.42 4.63
CA ILE A 153 -8.64 0.51 3.44
C ILE A 153 -8.15 -0.89 3.06
N GLN A 154 -8.31 -1.26 1.81
CA GLN A 154 -7.78 -2.51 1.29
C GLN A 154 -6.25 -2.50 1.34
N VAL A 155 -5.67 -3.55 1.90
CA VAL A 155 -4.22 -3.71 2.02
C VAL A 155 -3.69 -4.67 0.96
N ALA A 156 -2.44 -4.46 0.53
CA ALA A 156 -1.69 -5.50 -0.16
C ALA A 156 -1.54 -6.70 0.77
N GLY A 157 -1.65 -7.91 0.26
CA GLY A 157 -1.43 -9.13 1.05
C GLY A 157 -0.10 -9.06 1.82
N ASN A 158 -0.03 -9.72 2.97
CA ASN A 158 1.21 -9.81 3.73
C ASN A 158 1.35 -11.17 4.40
N HIS A 159 2.59 -11.64 4.53
CA HIS A 159 2.97 -12.79 5.35
C HIS A 159 3.96 -12.34 6.41
N VAL A 160 3.72 -12.73 7.65
CA VAL A 160 4.68 -12.53 8.75
C VAL A 160 5.50 -13.80 8.87
N VAL A 161 6.81 -13.64 8.72
CA VAL A 161 7.79 -14.73 8.74
C VAL A 161 8.69 -14.55 9.96
N SER A 162 8.93 -15.65 10.67
CA SER A 162 9.88 -15.72 11.77
C SER A 162 10.57 -17.09 11.76
N GLY A 163 11.80 -17.14 12.25
CA GLY A 163 12.53 -18.38 12.43
C GLY A 163 13.39 -18.32 13.69
N ASP A 164 13.81 -19.50 14.17
CA ASP A 164 14.63 -19.61 15.37
C ASP A 164 16.10 -19.21 15.09
N ASP A 165 16.53 -19.32 13.84
CA ASP A 165 17.84 -18.91 13.35
C ASP A 165 17.76 -18.26 11.95
N ASP A 166 18.93 -17.84 11.42
CA ASP A 166 19.00 -17.17 10.12
C ASP A 166 18.64 -18.11 8.95
N THR A 167 18.93 -19.40 9.07
CA THR A 167 18.65 -20.40 8.04
C THR A 167 17.15 -20.63 7.92
N THR A 168 16.47 -20.95 9.02
CA THR A 168 15.03 -21.19 9.05
C THR A 168 14.23 -19.95 8.65
N THR A 169 14.70 -18.75 9.05
CA THR A 169 14.11 -17.49 8.64
C THR A 169 14.25 -17.28 7.13
N THR A 170 15.42 -17.52 6.55
CA THR A 170 15.68 -17.40 5.12
C THR A 170 14.85 -18.38 4.30
N GLU A 171 14.77 -19.64 4.72
CA GLU A 171 13.95 -20.66 4.07
C GLU A 171 12.48 -20.28 4.04
N SER A 172 11.96 -19.73 5.15
CA SER A 172 10.58 -19.27 5.25
C SER A 172 10.30 -18.06 4.33
N ILE A 173 11.23 -17.12 4.23
CA ILE A 173 11.12 -15.98 3.29
C ILE A 173 11.13 -16.48 1.84
N LEU A 174 12.02 -17.42 1.51
CA LEU A 174 12.09 -18.01 0.18
C LEU A 174 10.83 -18.80 -0.18
N ALA A 175 10.21 -19.49 0.78
CA ALA A 175 8.96 -20.21 0.58
C ALA A 175 7.83 -19.25 0.21
N VAL A 176 7.63 -18.16 0.96
CA VAL A 176 6.65 -17.12 0.65
C VAL A 176 6.93 -16.47 -0.70
N THR A 177 8.19 -16.20 -1.01
CA THR A 177 8.57 -15.60 -2.29
C THR A 177 8.21 -16.52 -3.46
N ARG A 178 8.47 -17.83 -3.35
CA ARG A 178 8.10 -18.82 -4.37
C ARG A 178 6.59 -18.91 -4.54
N GLU A 179 5.83 -18.97 -3.45
CA GLU A 179 4.36 -19.00 -3.46
C GLU A 179 3.80 -17.84 -4.29
N TRP A 180 4.26 -16.62 -4.06
CA TRP A 180 3.78 -15.45 -4.82
C TRP A 180 4.25 -15.43 -6.27
N LEU A 181 5.46 -15.92 -6.56
CA LEU A 181 5.94 -16.01 -7.94
C LEU A 181 5.18 -17.10 -8.73
N GLU A 182 4.86 -18.22 -8.10
CA GLU A 182 4.09 -19.30 -8.71
C GLU A 182 2.61 -18.93 -8.91
N SER A 183 2.03 -18.16 -7.99
CA SER A 183 0.65 -17.67 -8.10
C SER A 183 0.48 -16.43 -8.97
N ARG A 184 1.57 -15.90 -9.55
CA ARG A 184 1.57 -14.63 -10.30
C ARG A 184 0.55 -14.61 -11.45
N ASP A 185 0.41 -15.70 -12.18
CA ASP A 185 -0.51 -15.80 -13.33
C ASP A 185 -1.98 -15.83 -12.92
N SER A 186 -2.28 -16.20 -11.66
CA SER A 186 -3.62 -16.22 -11.07
C SER A 186 -3.89 -15.05 -10.14
N ALA A 187 -2.93 -14.16 -9.94
CA ALA A 187 -3.10 -12.97 -9.10
C ALA A 187 -4.10 -11.98 -9.73
N ASP A 188 -4.75 -11.20 -8.87
CA ASP A 188 -5.67 -10.15 -9.32
C ASP A 188 -4.93 -8.95 -9.94
N TRP A 189 -3.65 -8.76 -9.61
CA TRP A 189 -2.81 -7.64 -10.02
C TRP A 189 -1.41 -8.09 -10.46
N GLU A 190 -0.74 -7.27 -11.24
CA GLU A 190 0.66 -7.51 -11.58
C GLU A 190 1.57 -7.37 -10.36
N ILE A 191 2.46 -8.34 -10.18
CA ILE A 191 3.46 -8.43 -9.11
C ILE A 191 4.83 -8.58 -9.76
N ASP A 192 5.79 -7.72 -9.47
CA ASP A 192 7.14 -7.77 -10.04
C ASP A 192 8.20 -8.26 -9.03
N GLY A 193 7.80 -8.65 -7.83
CA GLY A 193 8.68 -9.16 -6.79
C GLY A 193 8.03 -9.22 -5.42
N VAL A 194 8.87 -9.30 -4.39
CA VAL A 194 8.46 -9.31 -2.98
C VAL A 194 9.24 -8.24 -2.22
N VAL A 195 8.54 -7.48 -1.40
CA VAL A 195 9.13 -6.52 -0.46
C VAL A 195 9.25 -7.17 0.90
N ILE A 196 10.47 -7.24 1.43
CA ILE A 196 10.77 -7.82 2.73
C ILE A 196 11.16 -6.68 3.67
N LYS A 197 10.49 -6.58 4.81
CA LYS A 197 10.72 -5.55 5.82
C LYS A 197 10.95 -6.20 7.18
N LEU A 198 11.79 -5.59 8.01
CA LEU A 198 11.79 -5.93 9.44
C LEU A 198 10.42 -5.59 10.02
N ASP A 199 9.81 -6.53 10.74
CA ASP A 199 8.52 -6.30 11.39
C ASP A 199 8.67 -5.30 12.55
N ARG A 200 9.75 -5.35 13.30
CA ARG A 200 10.06 -4.39 14.38
C ARG A 200 10.46 -3.03 13.82
N LEU A 201 9.65 -2.01 14.13
CA LEU A 201 9.85 -0.64 13.63
C LEU A 201 11.12 0.01 14.21
N ASP A 202 11.44 -0.24 15.50
CA ASP A 202 12.64 0.29 16.17
C ASP A 202 13.96 -0.26 15.61
N LYS A 203 13.92 -1.37 14.88
CA LYS A 203 15.10 -2.01 14.28
C LYS A 203 15.34 -1.60 12.82
N ARG A 204 14.38 -0.96 12.15
CA ARG A 204 14.51 -0.59 10.74
C ARG A 204 15.65 0.37 10.46
N GLY A 205 15.90 1.32 11.35
CA GLY A 205 17.01 2.25 11.24
C GLY A 205 18.40 1.61 11.24
N LEU A 206 18.52 0.33 11.61
CA LEU A 206 19.80 -0.41 11.61
C LEU A 206 20.16 -0.95 10.21
N LEU A 207 19.21 -0.97 9.28
CA LEU A 207 19.42 -1.48 7.92
C LEU A 207 19.70 -0.37 6.89
N GLY A 208 19.68 0.89 7.28
CA GLY A 208 19.93 2.07 6.43
C GLY A 208 18.69 2.82 6.03
#